data_d920a7ad855b541115f073bafccde86d
#
_entry.id   d920a7ad855b541115f073bafccde86d
#
_cell.length_a   1.000
_cell.length_b   1.000
_cell.length_c   1.000
_cell.angle_alpha   90.00
_cell.angle_beta   90.00
_cell.angle_gamma   90.00
#
_symmetry.space_group_name_H-M   'P 1'
#
loop_
_entity.id
_entity.type
_entity.pdbx_description
1 polymer ?
#
loop_
_entity_poly.entity_id
_entity_poly.type
_entity_poly.pdbx_seq_one_letter_code
_entity_poly.pdbx_strand_id
1 'polypeptide(L)'
;MQCFQGKSVYKGIAMGPIVVLKKNDYQVKRTRIEDPEAEVKRVDTALEKSKEQLQKLYDKAVREVGEASAAIFEVHQMMLEDDDYLEAIQNTIRTEQVNAEYAVATTGDNFAAMFASMDDDYMKARSADIKDISERLVRNLSGQEDADLSSIEPSVIVADDLSPSETVQMDKDKILAFVTVHGSTNSHTAILARMMNIPALIGVPMELEELKTGMTAVVDGFAGTVTFDPDEDTKAETEQKMKEEAEKLRLLQELKGKENVTLDGHKINIYANIGSVGDIGYVLENDAGGIGLFRSEFLYLGRNDFPTEEEQFQDYKQAVQMMAGKKVIIRTLDIGADKQVDYFNLGNEDNPALGYRAIRICLTQKDIFKTQLRALLRAAVYGNLSIMYPMITSTEEVKKIYEIVAEVEAELKEQEIQYKIPEQGIMIETPAAAIISDRLAEMVDFFSIGTNDLTQYTLAIDRQNEKLDEFYNPHHEAILRMIQMVVDNAHKCGKWAGICGELGADPTLTEQFVRMGVDELSVAPSMVLKLRKIVREMNKAEK
;
A
#
# COMPACT_ATOMS: atom_id res chain seq x y z
N MET A 1 20.00 -28.97 -7.47
CA MET A 1 20.03 -27.54 -7.15
C MET A 1 19.63 -26.74 -8.37
N GLN A 2 18.54 -26.00 -8.31
CA GLN A 2 18.06 -25.11 -9.37
C GLN A 2 17.97 -23.71 -8.79
N CYS A 3 18.59 -22.71 -9.42
CA CYS A 3 18.58 -21.33 -8.97
C CYS A 3 17.93 -20.45 -10.04
N PHE A 4 16.97 -19.62 -9.61
CA PHE A 4 16.23 -18.70 -10.48
C PHE A 4 16.34 -17.28 -9.95
N GLN A 5 16.27 -16.30 -10.85
CA GLN A 5 16.23 -14.87 -10.57
C GLN A 5 14.80 -14.38 -10.65
N GLY A 6 14.38 -13.59 -9.69
CA GLY A 6 13.08 -12.90 -9.68
C GLY A 6 13.21 -11.46 -9.25
N LYS A 7 12.12 -10.69 -9.34
CA LYS A 7 12.05 -9.32 -8.83
C LYS A 7 11.74 -9.36 -7.33
N SER A 8 12.64 -8.82 -6.50
CA SER A 8 12.44 -8.76 -5.05
C SER A 8 11.38 -7.71 -4.70
N VAL A 9 10.41 -8.12 -3.90
CA VAL A 9 9.33 -7.26 -3.39
C VAL A 9 9.60 -6.83 -1.96
N TYR A 10 10.13 -7.73 -1.15
CA TYR A 10 10.57 -7.46 0.20
C TYR A 10 11.89 -8.19 0.48
N LYS A 11 12.85 -7.43 1.01
CA LYS A 11 14.20 -7.92 1.27
C LYS A 11 14.25 -8.72 2.57
N GLY A 12 14.81 -9.90 2.50
CA GLY A 12 14.99 -10.81 3.64
C GLY A 12 15.51 -12.14 3.14
N ILE A 13 15.90 -13.04 4.04
CA ILE A 13 16.37 -14.38 3.71
C ILE A 13 15.50 -15.38 4.45
N ALA A 14 15.00 -16.37 3.74
CA ALA A 14 14.26 -17.47 4.31
C ALA A 14 14.72 -18.81 3.73
N MET A 15 14.66 -19.85 4.54
CA MET A 15 14.91 -21.22 4.13
C MET A 15 13.90 -22.14 4.80
N GLY A 16 13.30 -23.03 4.01
CA GLY A 16 12.33 -23.99 4.52
C GLY A 16 11.75 -24.89 3.45
N PRO A 17 10.88 -25.81 3.83
CA PRO A 17 10.14 -26.62 2.88
C PRO A 17 9.21 -25.74 2.04
N ILE A 18 9.00 -26.11 0.77
CA ILE A 18 8.03 -25.42 -0.08
C ILE A 18 6.65 -26.06 0.03
N VAL A 19 5.63 -25.23 -0.11
CA VAL A 19 4.27 -25.64 -0.44
C VAL A 19 3.95 -25.06 -1.82
N VAL A 20 3.74 -25.95 -2.79
CA VAL A 20 3.42 -25.56 -4.16
C VAL A 20 1.92 -25.48 -4.29
N LEU A 21 1.42 -24.26 -4.48
CA LEU A 21 0.02 -24.00 -4.79
C LEU A 21 -0.12 -23.98 -6.31
N LYS A 22 -0.54 -25.11 -6.87
CA LYS A 22 -0.88 -25.18 -8.28
C LYS A 22 -2.29 -24.66 -8.44
N LYS A 23 -2.51 -23.71 -9.35
CA LYS A 23 -3.85 -23.51 -9.89
C LYS A 23 -4.25 -24.86 -10.46
N ASN A 24 -5.24 -25.48 -9.84
CA ASN A 24 -5.81 -26.67 -10.42
C ASN A 24 -6.39 -26.24 -11.78
N ASP A 25 -5.74 -26.65 -12.84
CA ASP A 25 -6.31 -26.61 -14.16
C ASP A 25 -7.54 -27.53 -14.10
N TYR A 26 -8.65 -26.97 -13.64
CA TYR A 26 -9.92 -27.69 -13.65
C TYR A 26 -10.23 -27.91 -15.12
N GLN A 27 -9.79 -29.05 -15.66
CA GLN A 27 -10.30 -29.52 -16.93
C GLN A 27 -11.79 -29.81 -16.72
N VAL A 28 -12.57 -28.73 -16.71
CA VAL A 28 -14.00 -28.83 -16.64
C VAL A 28 -14.47 -29.53 -17.92
N LYS A 29 -14.81 -30.79 -17.76
CA LYS A 29 -15.28 -31.56 -18.91
C LYS A 29 -16.68 -31.12 -19.28
N ARG A 30 -16.89 -30.77 -20.55
CA ARG A 30 -18.20 -30.53 -21.09
C ARG A 30 -19.01 -31.86 -21.11
N THR A 31 -20.06 -31.92 -20.31
CA THR A 31 -20.92 -33.08 -20.21
C THR A 31 -22.34 -32.66 -20.59
N ARG A 32 -22.97 -33.44 -21.49
CA ARG A 32 -24.36 -33.20 -21.84
C ARG A 32 -25.29 -33.68 -20.73
N ILE A 33 -26.29 -32.87 -20.43
CA ILE A 33 -27.26 -33.12 -19.36
C ILE A 33 -28.66 -33.34 -19.92
N GLU A 34 -29.53 -34.02 -19.15
CA GLU A 34 -30.93 -34.28 -19.51
C GLU A 34 -31.88 -33.30 -18.82
N ASP A 35 -31.53 -32.78 -17.65
CA ASP A 35 -32.35 -31.86 -16.83
C ASP A 35 -31.61 -30.54 -16.55
N PRO A 36 -31.78 -29.52 -17.38
CA PRO A 36 -31.16 -28.21 -17.17
C PRO A 36 -31.57 -27.53 -15.86
N GLU A 37 -32.81 -27.70 -15.42
CA GLU A 37 -33.28 -27.05 -14.17
C GLU A 37 -32.67 -27.67 -12.91
N ALA A 38 -32.32 -28.95 -12.96
CA ALA A 38 -31.53 -29.57 -11.88
C ALA A 38 -30.13 -28.99 -11.79
N GLU A 39 -29.48 -28.73 -12.93
CA GLU A 39 -28.16 -28.10 -12.99
C GLU A 39 -28.19 -26.63 -12.51
N VAL A 40 -29.23 -25.87 -12.89
CA VAL A 40 -29.43 -24.50 -12.38
C VAL A 40 -29.55 -24.50 -10.87
N LYS A 41 -30.30 -25.42 -10.27
CA LYS A 41 -30.37 -25.55 -8.79
C LYS A 41 -29.04 -25.91 -8.16
N ARG A 42 -28.18 -26.67 -8.83
CA ARG A 42 -26.80 -26.93 -8.36
C ARG A 42 -25.99 -25.66 -8.31
N VAL A 43 -26.13 -24.79 -9.32
CA VAL A 43 -25.49 -23.46 -9.34
C VAL A 43 -25.98 -22.62 -8.15
N ASP A 44 -27.31 -22.55 -7.92
CA ASP A 44 -27.88 -21.79 -6.80
C ASP A 44 -27.34 -22.28 -5.45
N THR A 45 -27.22 -23.60 -5.28
CA THR A 45 -26.66 -24.19 -4.05
C THR A 45 -25.18 -23.87 -3.87
N ALA A 46 -24.41 -23.92 -4.94
CA ALA A 46 -22.99 -23.57 -4.94
C ALA A 46 -22.77 -22.08 -4.69
N LEU A 47 -23.68 -21.24 -5.21
CA LEU A 47 -23.68 -19.80 -5.00
C LEU A 47 -23.83 -19.45 -3.52
N GLU A 48 -24.85 -19.99 -2.85
CA GLU A 48 -25.07 -19.77 -1.40
C GLU A 48 -23.87 -20.22 -0.59
N LYS A 49 -23.31 -21.40 -0.89
CA LYS A 49 -22.10 -21.88 -0.22
C LYS A 49 -20.90 -20.96 -0.46
N SER A 50 -20.75 -20.43 -1.67
CA SER A 50 -19.66 -19.48 -2.03
C SER A 50 -19.79 -18.18 -1.26
N LYS A 51 -21.00 -17.63 -1.12
CA LYS A 51 -21.27 -16.44 -0.31
C LYS A 51 -20.92 -16.66 1.17
N GLU A 52 -21.32 -17.79 1.74
CA GLU A 52 -20.96 -18.14 3.13
C GLU A 52 -19.42 -18.22 3.33
N GLN A 53 -18.71 -18.78 2.35
CA GLN A 53 -17.25 -18.84 2.39
C GLN A 53 -16.63 -17.44 2.30
N LEU A 54 -17.10 -16.59 1.38
CA LEU A 54 -16.61 -15.21 1.23
C LEU A 54 -16.92 -14.37 2.49
N GLN A 55 -18.06 -14.55 3.13
CA GLN A 55 -18.37 -13.88 4.39
C GLN A 55 -17.40 -14.27 5.51
N LYS A 56 -17.05 -15.56 5.62
CA LYS A 56 -16.04 -16.01 6.60
C LYS A 56 -14.65 -15.42 6.31
N LEU A 57 -14.28 -15.31 5.04
CA LEU A 57 -13.02 -14.66 4.62
C LEU A 57 -13.03 -13.18 4.93
N TYR A 58 -14.15 -12.49 4.67
CA TYR A 58 -14.35 -11.10 5.05
C TYR A 58 -14.15 -10.89 6.54
N ASP A 59 -14.87 -11.65 7.38
CA ASP A 59 -14.79 -11.56 8.84
C ASP A 59 -13.37 -11.86 9.37
N LYS A 60 -12.64 -12.77 8.73
CA LYS A 60 -11.24 -13.04 9.04
C LYS A 60 -10.34 -11.89 8.62
N ALA A 61 -10.49 -11.39 7.40
CA ALA A 61 -9.71 -10.28 6.85
C ALA A 61 -9.88 -8.99 7.68
N VAL A 62 -11.10 -8.64 8.08
CA VAL A 62 -11.37 -7.48 8.95
C VAL A 62 -10.55 -7.57 10.24
N ARG A 63 -10.48 -8.75 10.86
CA ARG A 63 -9.74 -8.95 12.11
C ARG A 63 -8.22 -8.92 11.96
N GLU A 64 -7.70 -9.40 10.83
CA GLU A 64 -6.26 -9.62 10.64
C GLU A 64 -5.56 -8.50 9.86
N VAL A 65 -6.26 -7.88 8.89
CA VAL A 65 -5.68 -6.89 7.96
C VAL A 65 -6.50 -5.61 7.82
N GLY A 66 -7.67 -5.52 8.49
CA GLY A 66 -8.54 -4.35 8.52
C GLY A 66 -9.59 -4.30 7.40
N GLU A 67 -10.62 -3.44 7.59
CA GLU A 67 -11.79 -3.35 6.70
C GLU A 67 -11.43 -2.99 5.25
N ALA A 68 -10.49 -2.08 5.04
CA ALA A 68 -10.09 -1.66 3.71
C ALA A 68 -9.56 -2.82 2.84
N SER A 69 -8.81 -3.75 3.44
CA SER A 69 -8.32 -4.94 2.74
C SER A 69 -9.39 -6.04 2.64
N ALA A 70 -10.35 -6.05 3.54
CA ALA A 70 -11.46 -7.00 3.52
C ALA A 70 -12.52 -6.65 2.45
N ALA A 71 -12.62 -5.40 2.04
CA ALA A 71 -13.62 -4.92 1.06
C ALA A 71 -13.62 -5.70 -0.26
N ILE A 72 -12.49 -6.32 -0.65
CA ILE A 72 -12.43 -7.16 -1.85
C ILE A 72 -13.42 -8.34 -1.77
N PHE A 73 -13.69 -8.89 -0.59
CA PHE A 73 -14.63 -10.00 -0.44
C PHE A 73 -16.08 -9.55 -0.53
N GLU A 74 -16.40 -8.29 -0.18
CA GLU A 74 -17.72 -7.71 -0.45
C GLU A 74 -17.93 -7.54 -1.94
N VAL A 75 -16.92 -7.06 -2.66
CA VAL A 75 -16.96 -6.96 -4.12
C VAL A 75 -17.15 -8.33 -4.77
N HIS A 76 -16.44 -9.36 -4.30
CA HIS A 76 -16.63 -10.73 -4.79
C HIS A 76 -18.05 -11.24 -4.52
N GLN A 77 -18.67 -10.91 -3.38
CA GLN A 77 -20.07 -11.25 -3.12
C GLN A 77 -21.01 -10.52 -4.08
N MET A 78 -20.80 -9.21 -4.32
CA MET A 78 -21.59 -8.43 -5.28
C MET A 78 -21.48 -8.98 -6.70
N MET A 79 -20.27 -9.38 -7.14
CA MET A 79 -20.05 -9.97 -8.46
C MET A 79 -20.72 -11.35 -8.60
N LEU A 80 -20.80 -12.13 -7.51
CA LEU A 80 -21.55 -13.39 -7.48
C LEU A 80 -23.07 -13.17 -7.55
N GLU A 81 -23.55 -12.00 -7.17
CA GLU A 81 -24.98 -11.62 -7.22
C GLU A 81 -25.36 -10.85 -8.50
N ASP A 82 -24.40 -10.63 -9.39
CA ASP A 82 -24.61 -9.90 -10.63
C ASP A 82 -25.58 -10.67 -11.56
N ASP A 83 -26.69 -10.03 -11.91
CA ASP A 83 -27.75 -10.63 -12.70
C ASP A 83 -27.25 -11.05 -14.08
N ASP A 84 -26.41 -10.26 -14.75
CA ASP A 84 -25.90 -10.56 -16.09
C ASP A 84 -25.00 -11.80 -16.06
N TYR A 85 -24.17 -11.92 -15.02
CA TYR A 85 -23.29 -13.07 -14.82
C TYR A 85 -24.10 -14.36 -14.57
N LEU A 86 -25.10 -14.29 -13.68
CA LEU A 86 -25.95 -15.44 -13.35
C LEU A 86 -26.85 -15.85 -14.50
N GLU A 87 -27.46 -14.88 -15.20
CA GLU A 87 -28.25 -15.17 -16.38
C GLU A 87 -27.43 -15.81 -17.51
N ALA A 88 -26.19 -15.37 -17.71
CA ALA A 88 -25.29 -15.97 -18.71
C ALA A 88 -24.97 -17.44 -18.38
N ILE A 89 -24.73 -17.77 -17.12
CA ILE A 89 -24.50 -19.16 -16.65
C ILE A 89 -25.76 -19.99 -16.92
N GLN A 90 -26.94 -19.53 -16.47
CA GLN A 90 -28.20 -20.23 -16.62
C GLN A 90 -28.57 -20.41 -18.10
N ASN A 91 -28.36 -19.39 -18.94
CA ASN A 91 -28.60 -19.47 -20.38
C ASN A 91 -27.68 -20.49 -21.05
N THR A 92 -26.41 -20.55 -20.68
CA THR A 92 -25.48 -21.56 -21.18
C THR A 92 -25.94 -22.97 -20.82
N ILE A 93 -26.37 -23.21 -19.58
CA ILE A 93 -26.93 -24.51 -19.16
C ILE A 93 -28.16 -24.89 -20.01
N ARG A 94 -29.11 -23.97 -20.12
CA ARG A 94 -30.39 -24.25 -20.80
C ARG A 94 -30.25 -24.42 -22.31
N THR A 95 -29.42 -23.56 -22.95
CA THR A 95 -29.30 -23.55 -24.41
C THR A 95 -28.36 -24.63 -24.94
N GLU A 96 -27.23 -24.83 -24.25
CA GLU A 96 -26.22 -25.80 -24.66
C GLU A 96 -26.42 -27.20 -24.05
N GLN A 97 -27.31 -27.33 -23.04
CA GLN A 97 -27.57 -28.56 -22.29
C GLN A 97 -26.28 -29.15 -21.72
N VAL A 98 -25.50 -28.31 -21.03
CA VAL A 98 -24.20 -28.66 -20.42
C VAL A 98 -24.26 -28.62 -18.90
N ASN A 99 -23.35 -29.34 -18.26
CA ASN A 99 -23.22 -29.36 -16.81
C ASN A 99 -22.83 -27.99 -16.21
N ALA A 100 -23.23 -27.77 -14.98
CA ALA A 100 -23.05 -26.51 -14.26
C ALA A 100 -21.59 -26.07 -14.21
N GLU A 101 -20.63 -26.98 -13.94
CA GLU A 101 -19.22 -26.67 -13.87
C GLU A 101 -18.70 -26.08 -15.19
N TYR A 102 -19.10 -26.65 -16.33
CA TYR A 102 -18.70 -26.14 -17.64
C TYR A 102 -19.31 -24.78 -17.93
N ALA A 103 -20.58 -24.59 -17.61
CA ALA A 103 -21.28 -23.33 -17.83
C ALA A 103 -20.63 -22.20 -17.01
N VAL A 104 -20.31 -22.44 -15.72
CA VAL A 104 -19.65 -21.47 -14.85
C VAL A 104 -18.24 -21.14 -15.36
N ALA A 105 -17.43 -22.15 -15.68
CA ALA A 105 -16.06 -21.93 -16.15
C ALA A 105 -16.03 -21.12 -17.45
N THR A 106 -16.84 -21.51 -18.44
CA THR A 106 -16.88 -20.82 -19.74
C THR A 106 -17.42 -19.40 -19.62
N THR A 107 -18.45 -19.18 -18.80
CA THR A 107 -18.96 -17.82 -18.53
C THR A 107 -17.93 -16.98 -17.82
N GLY A 108 -17.26 -17.53 -16.80
CA GLY A 108 -16.17 -16.86 -16.09
C GLY A 108 -15.03 -16.44 -17.01
N ASP A 109 -14.58 -17.34 -17.89
CA ASP A 109 -13.53 -17.02 -18.86
C ASP A 109 -13.96 -15.91 -19.84
N ASN A 110 -15.21 -15.93 -20.29
CA ASN A 110 -15.75 -14.90 -21.20
C ASN A 110 -15.83 -13.53 -20.52
N PHE A 111 -16.34 -13.47 -19.29
CA PHE A 111 -16.41 -12.23 -18.52
C PHE A 111 -15.01 -11.73 -18.17
N ALA A 112 -14.10 -12.60 -17.74
CA ALA A 112 -12.72 -12.24 -17.46
C ALA A 112 -12.02 -11.67 -18.71
N ALA A 113 -12.21 -12.30 -19.89
CA ALA A 113 -11.67 -11.80 -21.14
C ALA A 113 -12.28 -10.44 -21.54
N MET A 114 -13.59 -10.26 -21.30
CA MET A 114 -14.26 -8.98 -21.53
C MET A 114 -13.66 -7.88 -20.66
N PHE A 115 -13.52 -8.09 -19.34
CA PHE A 115 -12.90 -7.13 -18.44
C PHE A 115 -11.44 -6.85 -18.80
N ALA A 116 -10.66 -7.88 -19.14
CA ALA A 116 -9.26 -7.72 -19.55
C ALA A 116 -9.09 -6.91 -20.85
N SER A 117 -10.13 -6.86 -21.70
CA SER A 117 -10.12 -6.11 -22.97
C SER A 117 -10.57 -4.65 -22.83
N MET A 118 -11.06 -4.25 -21.67
CA MET A 118 -11.46 -2.85 -21.40
C MET A 118 -10.23 -1.95 -21.31
N ASP A 119 -10.37 -0.68 -21.68
CA ASP A 119 -9.25 0.29 -21.61
C ASP A 119 -8.98 0.81 -20.19
N ASP A 120 -9.87 0.51 -19.25
CA ASP A 120 -9.82 0.92 -17.84
C ASP A 120 -9.01 -0.10 -17.01
N ASP A 121 -7.93 0.35 -16.37
CA ASP A 121 -7.04 -0.53 -15.60
C ASP A 121 -7.71 -1.10 -14.33
N TYR A 122 -8.68 -0.39 -13.74
CA TYR A 122 -9.49 -0.89 -12.63
C TYR A 122 -10.37 -2.06 -13.10
N MET A 123 -11.02 -1.93 -14.26
CA MET A 123 -11.83 -3.00 -14.84
C MET A 123 -10.96 -4.17 -15.28
N LYS A 124 -9.77 -3.94 -15.83
CA LYS A 124 -8.81 -5.03 -16.13
C LYS A 124 -8.43 -5.83 -14.88
N ALA A 125 -8.24 -5.16 -13.75
CA ALA A 125 -7.97 -5.85 -12.49
C ALA A 125 -9.12 -6.78 -12.07
N ARG A 126 -10.38 -6.43 -12.37
CA ARG A 126 -11.57 -7.24 -12.11
C ARG A 126 -11.59 -8.57 -12.87
N SER A 127 -10.83 -8.68 -13.96
CA SER A 127 -10.64 -9.96 -14.66
C SER A 127 -10.14 -11.07 -13.73
N ALA A 128 -9.23 -10.76 -12.82
CA ALA A 128 -8.73 -11.70 -11.81
C ALA A 128 -9.80 -12.05 -10.77
N ASP A 129 -10.61 -11.08 -10.36
CA ASP A 129 -11.69 -11.28 -9.39
C ASP A 129 -12.77 -12.21 -9.94
N ILE A 130 -13.21 -12.01 -11.22
CA ILE A 130 -14.14 -12.90 -11.90
C ILE A 130 -13.61 -14.34 -11.96
N LYS A 131 -12.32 -14.52 -12.21
CA LYS A 131 -11.71 -15.85 -12.21
C LYS A 131 -11.77 -16.49 -10.82
N ASP A 132 -11.43 -15.74 -9.76
CA ASP A 132 -11.46 -16.27 -8.38
C ASP A 132 -12.87 -16.72 -7.97
N ILE A 133 -13.91 -15.90 -8.24
CA ILE A 133 -15.30 -16.28 -7.92
C ILE A 133 -15.80 -17.45 -8.77
N SER A 134 -15.44 -17.52 -10.07
CA SER A 134 -15.83 -18.62 -10.96
C SER A 134 -15.17 -19.93 -10.55
N GLU A 135 -13.87 -19.91 -10.22
CA GLU A 135 -13.15 -21.06 -9.70
C GLU A 135 -13.73 -21.56 -8.36
N ARG A 136 -14.15 -20.66 -7.49
CA ARG A 136 -14.84 -20.98 -6.24
C ARG A 136 -16.17 -21.69 -6.49
N LEU A 137 -16.97 -21.18 -7.41
CA LEU A 137 -18.24 -21.82 -7.81
C LEU A 137 -18.01 -23.22 -8.38
N VAL A 138 -17.03 -23.40 -9.28
CA VAL A 138 -16.67 -24.70 -9.86
C VAL A 138 -16.23 -25.68 -8.78
N ARG A 139 -15.41 -25.24 -7.82
CA ARG A 139 -15.00 -26.08 -6.67
C ARG A 139 -16.19 -26.54 -5.82
N ASN A 140 -17.09 -25.62 -5.50
CA ASN A 140 -18.29 -25.94 -4.72
C ASN A 140 -19.23 -26.89 -5.47
N LEU A 141 -19.39 -26.73 -6.80
CA LEU A 141 -20.14 -27.65 -7.66
C LEU A 141 -19.51 -29.05 -7.71
N SER A 142 -18.18 -29.12 -7.74
CA SER A 142 -17.44 -30.38 -7.80
C SER A 142 -17.30 -31.06 -6.43
N GLY A 143 -17.80 -30.44 -5.35
CA GLY A 143 -17.73 -31.00 -3.99
C GLY A 143 -16.30 -31.06 -3.44
N GLN A 144 -15.39 -30.26 -3.96
CA GLN A 144 -14.00 -30.17 -3.47
C GLN A 144 -13.93 -29.17 -2.32
N GLU A 145 -13.18 -29.51 -1.30
CA GLU A 145 -12.87 -28.60 -0.19
C GLU A 145 -11.67 -27.73 -0.54
N ASP A 146 -11.66 -26.48 -0.05
CA ASP A 146 -10.50 -25.61 -0.14
C ASP A 146 -9.30 -26.29 0.55
N ALA A 147 -8.10 -26.13 -0.01
CA ALA A 147 -6.88 -26.55 0.69
C ALA A 147 -6.80 -25.81 2.03
N ASP A 148 -6.69 -26.53 3.13
CA ASP A 148 -6.54 -25.91 4.45
C ASP A 148 -5.13 -25.30 4.58
N LEU A 149 -5.00 -24.06 4.14
CA LEU A 149 -3.74 -23.29 4.23
C LEU A 149 -3.44 -22.81 5.65
N SER A 150 -4.37 -22.99 6.60
CA SER A 150 -4.17 -22.60 8.00
C SER A 150 -3.38 -23.65 8.80
N SER A 151 -3.32 -24.89 8.32
CA SER A 151 -2.67 -26.02 9.00
C SER A 151 -1.28 -26.37 8.48
N ILE A 152 -0.72 -25.59 7.55
CA ILE A 152 0.63 -25.84 7.00
C ILE A 152 1.72 -25.63 8.06
N GLU A 153 2.77 -26.44 8.02
CA GLU A 153 4.02 -26.17 8.76
C GLU A 153 4.73 -24.94 8.16
N PRO A 154 5.63 -24.25 8.92
CA PRO A 154 6.36 -23.11 8.41
C PRO A 154 7.02 -23.42 7.06
N SER A 155 6.59 -22.72 6.00
CA SER A 155 6.92 -23.07 4.61
C SER A 155 7.10 -21.85 3.70
N VAL A 156 7.87 -22.03 2.64
CA VAL A 156 7.93 -21.10 1.52
C VAL A 156 6.77 -21.41 0.58
N ILE A 157 5.92 -20.43 0.32
CA ILE A 157 4.79 -20.58 -0.58
C ILE A 157 5.24 -20.30 -2.02
N VAL A 158 5.02 -21.28 -2.88
CA VAL A 158 5.38 -21.21 -4.30
C VAL A 158 4.10 -21.35 -5.13
N ALA A 159 3.80 -20.37 -5.97
CA ALA A 159 2.57 -20.33 -6.75
C ALA A 159 2.79 -19.71 -8.14
N ASP A 160 1.80 -19.87 -9.01
CA ASP A 160 1.73 -19.13 -10.27
C ASP A 160 1.50 -17.63 -9.98
N ASP A 161 0.44 -17.33 -9.29
CA ASP A 161 0.10 -16.07 -8.63
C ASP A 161 -0.85 -16.39 -7.46
N LEU A 162 -0.99 -15.51 -6.48
CA LEU A 162 -1.84 -15.72 -5.31
C LEU A 162 -3.07 -14.82 -5.38
N SER A 163 -4.25 -15.42 -5.22
CA SER A 163 -5.50 -14.68 -5.08
C SER A 163 -5.66 -14.09 -3.68
N PRO A 164 -6.49 -13.03 -3.52
CA PRO A 164 -6.84 -12.49 -2.21
C PRO A 164 -7.41 -13.56 -1.27
N SER A 165 -8.23 -14.45 -1.79
CA SER A 165 -8.86 -15.54 -1.03
C SER A 165 -7.85 -16.54 -0.48
N GLU A 166 -6.81 -16.87 -1.21
CA GLU A 166 -5.73 -17.75 -0.76
C GLU A 166 -4.88 -17.08 0.31
N THR A 167 -4.53 -15.82 0.11
CA THR A 167 -3.65 -15.08 1.01
C THR A 167 -4.24 -14.86 2.40
N VAL A 168 -5.54 -14.60 2.50
CA VAL A 168 -6.24 -14.42 3.79
C VAL A 168 -6.41 -15.74 4.56
N GLN A 169 -6.43 -16.87 3.87
CA GLN A 169 -6.52 -18.19 4.53
C GLN A 169 -5.23 -18.60 5.23
N MET A 170 -4.09 -18.06 4.82
CA MET A 170 -2.77 -18.41 5.34
C MET A 170 -2.57 -17.89 6.77
N ASP A 171 -1.86 -18.69 7.58
CA ASP A 171 -1.38 -18.27 8.90
C ASP A 171 -0.04 -17.54 8.72
N LYS A 172 -0.01 -16.26 9.07
CA LYS A 172 1.15 -15.38 8.90
C LYS A 172 2.42 -15.92 9.56
N ASP A 173 2.26 -16.56 10.72
CA ASP A 173 3.38 -17.09 11.49
C ASP A 173 4.02 -18.33 10.85
N LYS A 174 3.35 -18.91 9.86
CA LYS A 174 3.79 -20.12 9.15
C LYS A 174 4.31 -19.87 7.75
N ILE A 175 4.27 -18.63 7.27
CA ILE A 175 4.80 -18.27 5.96
C ILE A 175 6.22 -17.76 6.10
N LEU A 176 7.17 -18.46 5.50
CA LEU A 176 8.59 -18.07 5.51
C LEU A 176 8.93 -17.12 4.37
N ALA A 177 8.38 -17.33 3.19
CA ALA A 177 8.56 -16.49 2.02
C ALA A 177 7.48 -16.75 0.98
N PHE A 178 7.32 -15.81 0.02
CA PHE A 178 6.53 -15.98 -1.19
C PHE A 178 7.43 -16.02 -2.43
N VAL A 179 7.11 -16.92 -3.36
CA VAL A 179 7.76 -17.00 -4.68
C VAL A 179 6.69 -17.23 -5.73
N THR A 180 6.53 -16.30 -6.69
CA THR A 180 5.53 -16.44 -7.74
C THR A 180 6.13 -16.34 -9.14
N VAL A 181 5.55 -17.12 -10.08
CA VAL A 181 5.93 -17.10 -11.51
C VAL A 181 5.48 -15.82 -12.16
N HIS A 182 4.26 -15.40 -11.85
CA HIS A 182 3.66 -14.16 -12.33
C HIS A 182 3.46 -13.16 -11.19
N GLY A 183 3.02 -11.96 -11.53
CA GLY A 183 2.72 -10.91 -10.57
C GLY A 183 3.53 -9.64 -10.82
N SER A 184 2.99 -8.53 -10.35
CA SER A 184 3.64 -7.21 -10.39
C SER A 184 4.02 -6.76 -8.98
N THR A 185 4.81 -5.71 -8.88
CA THR A 185 5.15 -5.09 -7.57
C THR A 185 3.93 -4.53 -6.84
N ASN A 186 2.81 -4.38 -7.54
CA ASN A 186 1.52 -3.94 -7.01
C ASN A 186 0.50 -5.09 -6.87
N SER A 187 0.90 -6.35 -7.12
CA SER A 187 0.03 -7.51 -6.92
C SER A 187 -0.34 -7.70 -5.44
N HIS A 188 -1.43 -8.42 -5.18
CA HIS A 188 -1.86 -8.76 -3.82
C HIS A 188 -0.77 -9.47 -3.02
N THR A 189 -0.05 -10.39 -3.65
CA THR A 189 1.11 -11.09 -3.05
C THR A 189 2.20 -10.10 -2.63
N ALA A 190 2.50 -9.12 -3.48
CA ALA A 190 3.52 -8.12 -3.20
C ALA A 190 3.13 -7.20 -2.04
N ILE A 191 1.87 -6.75 -2.01
CA ILE A 191 1.33 -5.93 -0.92
C ILE A 191 1.37 -6.71 0.40
N LEU A 192 0.89 -7.95 0.39
CA LEU A 192 0.85 -8.81 1.56
C LEU A 192 2.26 -9.08 2.11
N ALA A 193 3.22 -9.42 1.25
CA ALA A 193 4.61 -9.66 1.64
C ALA A 193 5.23 -8.45 2.37
N ARG A 194 4.96 -7.23 1.86
CA ARG A 194 5.43 -6.00 2.51
C ARG A 194 4.75 -5.77 3.86
N MET A 195 3.43 -5.98 3.95
CA MET A 195 2.68 -5.84 5.21
C MET A 195 3.15 -6.84 6.27
N MET A 196 3.47 -8.06 5.85
CA MET A 196 3.93 -9.13 6.74
C MET A 196 5.44 -9.08 7.03
N ASN A 197 6.21 -8.22 6.35
CA ASN A 197 7.67 -8.21 6.38
C ASN A 197 8.30 -9.57 6.03
N ILE A 198 7.73 -10.27 5.04
CA ILE A 198 8.16 -11.61 4.61
C ILE A 198 8.90 -11.48 3.28
N PRO A 199 10.07 -12.15 3.09
CA PRO A 199 10.78 -12.19 1.82
C PRO A 199 9.85 -12.64 0.68
N ALA A 200 9.86 -11.91 -0.44
CA ALA A 200 9.04 -12.26 -1.58
C ALA A 200 9.73 -11.96 -2.91
N LEU A 201 9.63 -12.90 -3.82
CA LEU A 201 10.10 -12.81 -5.20
C LEU A 201 8.94 -13.04 -6.16
N ILE A 202 8.82 -12.18 -7.15
CA ILE A 202 7.80 -12.27 -8.19
C ILE A 202 8.46 -12.33 -9.57
N GLY A 203 7.72 -12.81 -10.56
CA GLY A 203 8.24 -12.94 -11.93
C GLY A 203 9.39 -13.93 -12.04
N VAL A 204 9.37 -15.00 -11.25
CA VAL A 204 10.42 -16.02 -11.27
C VAL A 204 10.16 -16.99 -12.43
N PRO A 205 11.09 -17.12 -13.42
CA PRO A 205 10.90 -17.97 -14.60
C PRO A 205 11.12 -19.44 -14.25
N MET A 206 10.15 -20.07 -13.62
CA MET A 206 10.20 -21.48 -13.19
C MET A 206 8.96 -22.23 -13.60
N GLU A 207 9.07 -23.54 -13.79
CA GLU A 207 7.95 -24.44 -14.09
C GLU A 207 7.46 -25.11 -12.79
N LEU A 208 6.23 -24.82 -12.38
CA LEU A 208 5.68 -25.36 -11.12
C LEU A 208 5.54 -26.89 -11.13
N GLU A 209 5.45 -27.50 -12.33
CA GLU A 209 5.34 -28.93 -12.52
C GLU A 209 6.59 -29.69 -12.06
N GLU A 210 7.75 -29.06 -12.13
CA GLU A 210 9.03 -29.62 -11.71
C GLU A 210 9.22 -29.59 -10.19
N LEU A 211 8.42 -28.78 -9.49
CA LEU A 211 8.52 -28.59 -8.05
C LEU A 211 7.56 -29.51 -7.29
N LYS A 212 8.02 -30.02 -6.15
CA LYS A 212 7.22 -30.88 -5.25
C LYS A 212 7.14 -30.27 -3.87
N THR A 213 5.93 -30.19 -3.32
CA THR A 213 5.73 -29.81 -1.91
C THR A 213 6.62 -30.68 -1.00
N GLY A 214 7.28 -30.03 -0.03
CA GLY A 214 8.26 -30.64 0.85
C GLY A 214 9.73 -30.52 0.41
N MET A 215 10.02 -30.10 -0.85
CA MET A 215 11.38 -29.74 -1.25
C MET A 215 11.86 -28.52 -0.44
N THR A 216 13.14 -28.43 -0.16
CA THR A 216 13.72 -27.26 0.50
C THR A 216 13.98 -26.15 -0.51
N ALA A 217 13.64 -24.91 -0.15
CA ALA A 217 14.04 -23.72 -0.90
C ALA A 217 14.78 -22.73 -0.01
N VAL A 218 15.72 -22.01 -0.62
CA VAL A 218 16.33 -20.80 -0.08
C VAL A 218 15.83 -19.62 -0.90
N VAL A 219 15.27 -18.62 -0.23
CA VAL A 219 14.81 -17.36 -0.84
C VAL A 219 15.70 -16.24 -0.31
N ASP A 220 16.49 -15.62 -1.18
CA ASP A 220 17.33 -14.46 -0.86
C ASP A 220 16.73 -13.22 -1.54
N GLY A 221 15.92 -12.47 -0.81
CA GLY A 221 15.29 -11.24 -1.27
C GLY A 221 16.28 -10.07 -1.42
N PHE A 222 17.51 -10.16 -0.88
CA PHE A 222 18.55 -9.16 -1.12
C PHE A 222 19.20 -9.37 -2.49
N ALA A 223 19.47 -10.63 -2.85
CA ALA A 223 20.02 -11.00 -4.15
C ALA A 223 18.93 -11.14 -5.24
N GLY A 224 17.65 -11.25 -4.85
CA GLY A 224 16.54 -11.51 -5.77
C GLY A 224 16.55 -12.94 -6.31
N THR A 225 17.05 -13.92 -5.56
CA THR A 225 17.20 -15.31 -6.03
C THR A 225 16.41 -16.29 -5.18
N VAL A 226 15.91 -17.34 -5.83
CA VAL A 226 15.40 -18.54 -5.17
C VAL A 226 16.19 -19.76 -5.62
N THR A 227 16.62 -20.59 -4.67
CA THR A 227 17.33 -21.83 -4.94
C THR A 227 16.53 -23.00 -4.40
N PHE A 228 16.08 -23.89 -5.28
CA PHE A 228 15.41 -25.13 -4.92
C PHE A 228 16.41 -26.26 -4.79
N ASP A 229 16.17 -27.13 -3.80
CA ASP A 229 17.02 -28.27 -3.46
C ASP A 229 18.50 -27.86 -3.28
N PRO A 230 18.78 -26.88 -2.36
CA PRO A 230 20.13 -26.39 -2.11
C PRO A 230 21.03 -27.50 -1.57
N ASP A 231 22.30 -27.47 -1.95
CA ASP A 231 23.33 -28.35 -1.36
C ASP A 231 23.63 -27.92 0.10
N GLU A 232 24.39 -28.75 0.80
CA GLU A 232 24.71 -28.52 2.22
C GLU A 232 25.54 -27.25 2.43
N ASP A 233 26.40 -26.88 1.49
CA ASP A 233 27.20 -25.66 1.57
C ASP A 233 26.30 -24.43 1.46
N THR A 234 25.37 -24.39 0.49
CA THR A 234 24.39 -23.33 0.32
C THR A 234 23.47 -23.20 1.55
N LYS A 235 23.04 -24.33 2.14
CA LYS A 235 22.25 -24.32 3.37
C LYS A 235 23.02 -23.69 4.52
N ALA A 236 24.27 -24.13 4.73
CA ALA A 236 25.12 -23.62 5.81
C ALA A 236 25.39 -22.11 5.66
N GLU A 237 25.70 -21.63 4.45
CA GLU A 237 25.87 -20.21 4.17
C GLU A 237 24.57 -19.42 4.43
N THR A 238 23.42 -19.98 4.06
CA THR A 238 22.13 -19.35 4.28
C THR A 238 21.79 -19.27 5.77
N GLU A 239 21.99 -20.35 6.51
CA GLU A 239 21.79 -20.34 7.97
C GLU A 239 22.67 -19.29 8.67
N GLN A 240 23.90 -19.15 8.23
CA GLN A 240 24.81 -18.13 8.76
C GLN A 240 24.28 -16.72 8.47
N LYS A 241 23.85 -16.45 7.23
CA LYS A 241 23.26 -15.18 6.84
C LYS A 241 21.98 -14.89 7.62
N MET A 242 21.11 -15.89 7.81
CA MET A 242 19.88 -15.74 8.61
C MET A 242 20.19 -15.41 10.08
N LYS A 243 21.19 -16.05 10.68
CA LYS A 243 21.65 -15.72 12.04
C LYS A 243 22.19 -14.31 12.14
N GLU A 244 22.97 -13.87 11.16
CA GLU A 244 23.51 -12.50 11.12
C GLU A 244 22.37 -11.47 10.97
N GLU A 245 21.37 -11.71 10.12
CA GLU A 245 20.21 -10.85 9.97
C GLU A 245 19.35 -10.82 11.25
N ALA A 246 19.11 -11.98 11.87
CA ALA A 246 18.38 -12.05 13.14
C ALA A 246 19.10 -11.28 14.25
N GLU A 247 20.44 -11.39 14.33
CA GLU A 247 21.22 -10.63 15.30
C GLU A 247 21.21 -9.12 15.01
N LYS A 248 21.28 -8.71 13.73
CA LYS A 248 21.11 -7.31 13.35
C LYS A 248 19.74 -6.77 13.79
N LEU A 249 18.67 -7.54 13.55
CA LEU A 249 17.32 -7.17 13.98
C LEU A 249 17.23 -7.09 15.51
N ARG A 250 17.81 -8.04 16.24
CA ARG A 250 17.86 -8.02 17.70
C ARG A 250 18.56 -6.75 18.21
N LEU A 251 19.72 -6.41 17.64
CA LEU A 251 20.47 -5.20 18.01
C LEU A 251 19.66 -3.93 17.69
N LEU A 252 18.87 -3.92 16.62
CA LEU A 252 17.98 -2.80 16.31
C LEU A 252 16.88 -2.66 17.38
N GLN A 253 16.33 -3.75 17.91
CA GLN A 253 15.33 -3.69 18.97
C GLN A 253 15.89 -3.06 20.27
N GLU A 254 17.18 -3.18 20.54
CA GLU A 254 17.84 -2.53 21.69
C GLU A 254 17.90 -0.99 21.57
N LEU A 255 17.60 -0.46 20.38
CA LEU A 255 17.52 0.99 20.15
C LEU A 255 16.13 1.57 20.51
N LYS A 256 15.13 0.76 20.81
CA LYS A 256 13.84 1.26 21.28
C LYS A 256 14.01 2.09 22.55
N GLY A 257 13.27 3.18 22.64
CA GLY A 257 13.36 4.14 23.75
C GLY A 257 14.58 5.06 23.73
N LYS A 258 15.51 4.91 22.76
CA LYS A 258 16.67 5.79 22.64
C LYS A 258 16.38 6.98 21.74
N GLU A 259 16.91 8.14 22.08
CA GLU A 259 16.77 9.36 21.27
C GLU A 259 17.49 9.22 19.92
N ASN A 260 16.93 9.88 18.89
CA ASN A 260 17.56 10.03 17.57
C ASN A 260 18.55 11.20 17.64
N VAL A 261 19.77 10.95 18.08
CA VAL A 261 20.80 11.95 18.32
C VAL A 261 22.13 11.46 17.78
N THR A 262 22.85 12.34 17.07
CA THR A 262 24.21 12.06 16.56
C THR A 262 25.23 12.04 17.68
N LEU A 263 26.43 11.55 17.42
CA LEU A 263 27.54 11.52 18.42
C LEU A 263 27.92 12.92 18.93
N ASP A 264 27.73 13.96 18.10
CA ASP A 264 28.00 15.37 18.47
C ASP A 264 26.73 16.09 19.00
N GLY A 265 25.66 15.36 19.30
CA GLY A 265 24.49 15.87 20.03
C GLY A 265 23.41 16.52 19.17
N HIS A 266 23.48 16.44 17.83
CA HIS A 266 22.42 16.94 16.97
C HIS A 266 21.22 15.98 16.99
N LYS A 267 20.02 16.51 17.25
CA LYS A 267 18.77 15.75 17.27
C LYS A 267 18.06 15.83 15.92
N ILE A 268 17.51 14.72 15.47
CA ILE A 268 16.63 14.64 14.29
C ILE A 268 15.37 13.84 14.65
N ASN A 269 14.24 14.21 14.08
CA ASN A 269 13.01 13.45 14.24
C ASN A 269 12.96 12.31 13.22
N ILE A 270 12.63 11.11 13.67
CA ILE A 270 12.33 9.96 12.78
C ILE A 270 10.90 9.57 13.07
N TYR A 271 10.03 9.84 12.09
CA TYR A 271 8.60 9.62 12.13
C TYR A 271 8.19 8.52 11.16
N ALA A 272 6.95 8.06 11.28
CA ALA A 272 6.41 7.02 10.41
C ALA A 272 5.43 7.57 9.38
N ASN A 273 5.40 6.92 8.20
CA ASN A 273 4.35 7.09 7.19
C ASN A 273 3.29 6.02 7.39
N ILE A 274 2.02 6.39 7.35
CA ILE A 274 0.88 5.49 7.46
C ILE A 274 -0.21 5.80 6.44
N GLY A 275 -1.04 4.81 6.15
CA GLY A 275 -2.24 4.93 5.32
C GLY A 275 -3.53 4.90 6.13
N SER A 276 -3.53 4.28 7.31
CA SER A 276 -4.72 4.09 8.13
C SER A 276 -4.42 4.15 9.62
N VAL A 277 -5.46 4.29 10.43
CA VAL A 277 -5.37 4.20 11.90
C VAL A 277 -4.88 2.81 12.35
N GLY A 278 -5.19 1.77 11.59
CA GLY A 278 -4.73 0.39 11.85
C GLY A 278 -3.21 0.24 11.85
N ASP A 279 -2.49 1.11 11.14
CA ASP A 279 -1.02 1.07 11.05
C ASP A 279 -0.33 1.59 12.34
N ILE A 280 -1.07 2.26 13.22
CA ILE A 280 -0.48 2.91 14.42
C ILE A 280 0.16 1.89 15.36
N GLY A 281 -0.36 0.68 15.42
CA GLY A 281 0.27 -0.42 16.16
C GLY A 281 1.72 -0.63 15.73
N TYR A 282 2.00 -0.66 14.43
CA TYR A 282 3.34 -0.81 13.87
C TYR A 282 4.23 0.43 14.11
N VAL A 283 3.61 1.63 14.10
CA VAL A 283 4.34 2.87 14.43
C VAL A 283 4.87 2.82 15.85
N LEU A 284 4.04 2.40 16.80
CA LEU A 284 4.40 2.30 18.22
C LEU A 284 5.37 1.14 18.47
N GLU A 285 5.16 0.00 17.81
CA GLU A 285 6.05 -1.16 17.89
C GLU A 285 7.47 -0.83 17.42
N ASN A 286 7.62 -0.02 16.38
CA ASN A 286 8.92 0.42 15.85
C ASN A 286 9.45 1.69 16.52
N ASP A 287 8.80 2.15 17.59
CA ASP A 287 9.22 3.29 18.41
C ASP A 287 9.45 4.58 17.61
N ALA A 288 8.57 4.86 16.65
CA ALA A 288 8.62 6.12 15.91
C ALA A 288 8.35 7.33 16.82
N GLY A 289 9.02 8.44 16.56
CA GLY A 289 8.85 9.68 17.32
C GLY A 289 7.50 10.36 17.07
N GLY A 290 6.83 10.03 15.98
CA GLY A 290 5.53 10.57 15.55
C GLY A 290 5.09 9.95 14.23
N ILE A 291 4.02 10.51 13.67
CA ILE A 291 3.56 10.24 12.30
C ILE A 291 3.86 11.50 11.48
N GLY A 292 4.78 11.39 10.52
CA GLY A 292 5.18 12.50 9.64
C GLY A 292 4.35 12.57 8.36
N LEU A 293 3.65 11.47 8.02
CA LEU A 293 2.70 11.44 6.91
C LEU A 293 1.57 10.45 7.21
N PHE A 294 0.40 10.98 7.51
CA PHE A 294 -0.85 10.23 7.42
C PHE A 294 -1.48 10.54 6.07
N ARG A 295 -1.60 9.53 5.22
CA ARG A 295 -2.17 9.64 3.87
C ARG A 295 -3.68 9.58 3.91
N SER A 296 -4.34 10.72 4.03
CA SER A 296 -5.81 10.78 4.20
C SER A 296 -6.59 10.31 2.97
N GLU A 297 -5.97 10.21 1.81
CA GLU A 297 -6.63 9.71 0.60
C GLU A 297 -7.14 8.27 0.75
N PHE A 298 -6.56 7.45 1.62
CA PHE A 298 -7.07 6.11 1.90
C PHE A 298 -8.48 6.10 2.50
N LEU A 299 -8.93 7.19 3.11
CA LEU A 299 -10.30 7.34 3.58
C LEU A 299 -11.33 7.51 2.44
N TYR A 300 -10.85 7.86 1.26
CA TYR A 300 -11.66 8.07 0.06
C TYR A 300 -11.62 6.88 -0.90
N LEU A 301 -10.62 6.00 -0.77
CA LEU A 301 -10.48 4.84 -1.63
C LEU A 301 -11.41 3.70 -1.19
N GLY A 302 -11.89 2.89 -2.16
CA GLY A 302 -12.72 1.72 -1.88
C GLY A 302 -14.15 2.04 -1.42
N ARG A 303 -14.64 3.25 -1.68
CA ARG A 303 -15.98 3.73 -1.31
C ARG A 303 -16.75 4.16 -2.55
N ASN A 304 -18.06 4.25 -2.40
CA ASN A 304 -18.97 4.72 -3.46
C ASN A 304 -19.39 6.18 -3.30
N ASP A 305 -18.98 6.84 -2.19
CA ASP A 305 -19.33 8.23 -1.89
C ASP A 305 -18.26 8.88 -1.01
N PHE A 306 -18.30 10.22 -0.90
CA PHE A 306 -17.37 10.97 -0.08
C PHE A 306 -17.49 10.62 1.41
N PRO A 307 -16.35 10.46 2.12
CA PRO A 307 -16.39 10.30 3.57
C PRO A 307 -16.99 11.54 4.23
N THR A 308 -17.91 11.32 5.16
CA THR A 308 -18.54 12.39 5.93
C THR A 308 -17.55 13.10 6.85
N GLU A 309 -17.89 14.31 7.33
CA GLU A 309 -17.11 15.03 8.35
C GLU A 309 -16.90 14.16 9.60
N GLU A 310 -17.94 13.45 10.04
CA GLU A 310 -17.89 12.66 11.27
C GLU A 310 -16.97 11.42 11.12
N GLU A 311 -17.04 10.69 10.01
CA GLU A 311 -16.14 9.57 9.73
C GLU A 311 -14.69 10.04 9.75
N GLN A 312 -14.35 11.08 8.99
CA GLN A 312 -13.01 11.66 8.96
C GLN A 312 -12.55 12.12 10.35
N PHE A 313 -13.46 12.80 11.09
CA PHE A 313 -13.16 13.27 12.43
C PHE A 313 -12.82 12.12 13.39
N GLN A 314 -13.56 11.02 13.35
CA GLN A 314 -13.30 9.87 14.22
C GLN A 314 -11.93 9.26 13.93
N ASP A 315 -11.57 9.07 12.67
CA ASP A 315 -10.27 8.52 12.28
C ASP A 315 -9.10 9.43 12.70
N TYR A 316 -9.22 10.73 12.43
CA TYR A 316 -8.17 11.69 12.83
C TYR A 316 -8.04 11.81 14.35
N LYS A 317 -9.16 11.85 15.06
CA LYS A 317 -9.21 11.87 16.53
C LYS A 317 -8.58 10.60 17.11
N GLN A 318 -8.93 9.43 16.59
CA GLN A 318 -8.36 8.17 17.04
C GLN A 318 -6.85 8.14 16.82
N ALA A 319 -6.38 8.60 15.65
CA ALA A 319 -4.96 8.66 15.34
C ALA A 319 -4.19 9.52 16.37
N VAL A 320 -4.64 10.74 16.65
CA VAL A 320 -3.93 11.61 17.60
C VAL A 320 -4.01 11.12 19.04
N GLN A 321 -5.12 10.47 19.43
CA GLN A 321 -5.26 9.87 20.77
C GLN A 321 -4.35 8.67 20.97
N MET A 322 -4.28 7.75 19.99
CA MET A 322 -3.40 6.58 20.05
C MET A 322 -1.92 6.98 20.09
N MET A 323 -1.54 8.08 19.45
CA MET A 323 -0.17 8.59 19.46
C MET A 323 0.20 9.32 20.76
N ALA A 324 -0.71 9.49 21.71
CA ALA A 324 -0.47 9.94 23.08
C ALA A 324 0.43 11.20 23.19
N GLY A 325 0.12 12.23 22.42
CA GLY A 325 0.85 13.52 22.40
C GLY A 325 2.04 13.58 21.45
N LYS A 326 2.48 12.47 20.86
CA LYS A 326 3.41 12.50 19.74
C LYS A 326 2.78 13.21 18.54
N LYS A 327 3.60 13.84 17.70
CA LYS A 327 3.12 14.59 16.52
C LYS A 327 2.47 13.66 15.50
N VAL A 328 1.35 14.11 14.92
CA VAL A 328 0.64 13.46 13.82
C VAL A 328 0.42 14.49 12.71
N ILE A 329 1.10 14.32 11.59
CA ILE A 329 0.95 15.19 10.42
C ILE A 329 -0.01 14.51 9.46
N ILE A 330 -1.16 15.14 9.20
CA ILE A 330 -2.17 14.64 8.30
C ILE A 330 -2.12 15.42 7.00
N ARG A 331 -1.85 14.74 5.90
CA ARG A 331 -1.91 15.32 4.56
C ARG A 331 -3.36 15.41 4.13
N THR A 332 -3.78 16.57 3.65
CA THR A 332 -5.10 16.73 3.03
C THR A 332 -5.16 15.92 1.73
N LEU A 333 -6.36 15.80 1.19
CA LEU A 333 -6.69 15.01 0.01
C LEU A 333 -5.62 15.08 -1.09
N ASP A 334 -5.10 13.91 -1.49
CA ASP A 334 -4.18 13.73 -2.62
C ASP A 334 -4.71 12.64 -3.56
N ILE A 335 -5.85 12.92 -4.19
CA ILE A 335 -6.51 12.09 -5.22
C ILE A 335 -6.26 12.71 -6.59
N GLY A 336 -6.35 11.90 -7.62
CA GLY A 336 -6.00 12.17 -9.01
C GLY A 336 -4.72 11.44 -9.40
N ALA A 337 -4.25 11.62 -10.61
CA ALA A 337 -3.12 10.88 -11.19
C ALA A 337 -3.39 9.37 -11.21
N ASP A 338 -2.64 8.61 -10.41
CA ASP A 338 -2.72 7.16 -10.27
C ASP A 338 -3.84 6.67 -9.35
N LYS A 339 -4.48 7.60 -8.60
CA LYS A 339 -5.55 7.30 -7.64
C LYS A 339 -6.88 7.79 -8.20
N GLN A 340 -7.47 7.02 -9.09
CA GLN A 340 -8.79 7.33 -9.63
C GLN A 340 -9.89 6.83 -8.68
N VAL A 341 -10.91 7.67 -8.51
CA VAL A 341 -12.08 7.39 -7.68
C VAL A 341 -13.30 7.87 -8.46
N ASP A 342 -14.17 6.95 -8.86
CA ASP A 342 -15.26 7.19 -9.81
C ASP A 342 -16.21 8.32 -9.38
N TYR A 343 -16.58 8.37 -8.11
CA TYR A 343 -17.52 9.39 -7.61
C TYR A 343 -16.95 10.82 -7.59
N PHE A 344 -15.65 11.02 -7.83
CA PHE A 344 -15.07 12.35 -8.05
C PHE A 344 -15.36 12.89 -9.44
N ASN A 345 -15.72 12.05 -10.40
CA ASN A 345 -16.03 12.42 -11.78
C ASN A 345 -14.93 13.29 -12.43
N LEU A 346 -13.67 12.93 -12.22
CA LEU A 346 -12.52 13.73 -12.69
C LEU A 346 -12.34 13.70 -14.21
N GLY A 347 -12.98 12.74 -14.90
CA GLY A 347 -12.79 12.51 -16.33
C GLY A 347 -11.43 11.89 -16.66
N ASN A 348 -11.23 11.57 -17.94
CA ASN A 348 -9.95 11.07 -18.43
C ASN A 348 -9.05 12.24 -18.82
N GLU A 349 -7.82 12.23 -18.37
CA GLU A 349 -6.78 13.21 -18.71
C GLU A 349 -5.61 12.52 -19.40
N ASP A 350 -5.04 13.16 -20.44
CA ASP A 350 -3.87 12.62 -21.18
C ASP A 350 -2.63 12.51 -20.27
N ASN A 351 -2.52 13.38 -19.27
CA ASN A 351 -1.40 13.44 -18.34
C ASN A 351 -1.90 13.62 -16.89
N PRO A 352 -2.49 12.59 -16.28
CA PRO A 352 -3.15 12.72 -14.97
C PRO A 352 -2.25 13.27 -13.86
N ALA A 353 -0.96 12.91 -13.86
CA ALA A 353 0.00 13.40 -12.88
C ALA A 353 0.22 14.93 -12.96
N LEU A 354 0.04 15.53 -14.12
CA LEU A 354 0.13 16.98 -14.36
C LEU A 354 -1.24 17.67 -14.33
N GLY A 355 -2.29 16.91 -14.11
CA GLY A 355 -3.68 17.31 -14.30
C GLY A 355 -4.38 17.83 -13.04
N TYR A 356 -5.67 17.57 -12.98
CA TYR A 356 -6.58 18.01 -11.93
C TYR A 356 -6.54 17.05 -10.74
N ARG A 357 -5.63 17.34 -9.79
CA ARG A 357 -5.37 16.48 -8.62
C ARG A 357 -5.14 17.29 -7.34
N ALA A 358 -5.25 16.63 -6.20
CA ALA A 358 -4.85 17.12 -4.88
C ALA A 358 -5.41 18.50 -4.53
N ILE A 359 -4.56 19.47 -4.21
CA ILE A 359 -4.99 20.81 -3.82
C ILE A 359 -5.80 21.51 -4.92
N ARG A 360 -5.61 21.18 -6.19
CA ARG A 360 -6.39 21.75 -7.28
C ARG A 360 -7.87 21.36 -7.19
N ILE A 361 -8.13 20.10 -6.82
CA ILE A 361 -9.50 19.62 -6.49
C ILE A 361 -10.04 20.38 -5.28
N CYS A 362 -9.26 20.43 -4.20
CA CYS A 362 -9.65 21.08 -2.95
C CYS A 362 -10.05 22.56 -3.13
N LEU A 363 -9.30 23.30 -3.95
CA LEU A 363 -9.56 24.74 -4.16
C LEU A 363 -10.75 25.01 -5.09
N THR A 364 -11.15 24.06 -5.92
CA THR A 364 -12.26 24.20 -6.87
C THR A 364 -13.53 23.52 -6.37
N GLN A 365 -13.41 22.39 -5.66
CA GLN A 365 -14.52 21.68 -5.01
C GLN A 365 -14.46 21.94 -3.49
N LYS A 366 -14.74 23.19 -3.10
CA LYS A 366 -14.56 23.69 -1.74
C LYS A 366 -15.31 22.88 -0.68
N ASP A 367 -16.45 22.31 -1.01
CA ASP A 367 -17.27 21.56 -0.05
C ASP A 367 -16.54 20.30 0.45
N ILE A 368 -15.86 19.58 -0.44
CA ILE A 368 -15.02 18.42 -0.08
C ILE A 368 -13.89 18.86 0.85
N PHE A 369 -13.22 19.95 0.50
CA PHE A 369 -12.12 20.49 1.28
C PHE A 369 -12.56 21.01 2.65
N LYS A 370 -13.66 21.75 2.72
CA LYS A 370 -14.24 22.23 3.97
C LYS A 370 -14.61 21.07 4.89
N THR A 371 -15.25 20.03 4.36
CA THR A 371 -15.60 18.82 5.13
C THR A 371 -14.35 18.21 5.78
N GLN A 372 -13.26 18.06 5.03
CA GLN A 372 -12.00 17.55 5.58
C GLN A 372 -11.38 18.50 6.61
N LEU A 373 -11.32 19.80 6.32
CA LEU A 373 -10.77 20.81 7.25
C LEU A 373 -11.55 20.86 8.55
N ARG A 374 -12.90 20.82 8.51
CA ARG A 374 -13.74 20.77 9.70
C ARG A 374 -13.37 19.58 10.58
N ALA A 375 -13.25 18.39 9.99
CA ALA A 375 -12.83 17.18 10.70
C ALA A 375 -11.44 17.32 11.32
N LEU A 376 -10.47 17.88 10.60
CA LEU A 376 -9.10 18.10 11.06
C LEU A 376 -9.04 19.11 12.23
N LEU A 377 -9.72 20.25 12.12
CA LEU A 377 -9.74 21.28 13.17
C LEU A 377 -10.42 20.77 14.45
N ARG A 378 -11.48 19.98 14.33
CA ARG A 378 -12.13 19.29 15.46
C ARG A 378 -11.19 18.28 16.11
N ALA A 379 -10.51 17.44 15.30
CA ALA A 379 -9.58 16.43 15.80
C ALA A 379 -8.36 17.02 16.49
N ALA A 380 -7.90 18.20 16.09
CA ALA A 380 -6.75 18.89 16.66
C ALA A 380 -6.91 19.24 18.16
N VAL A 381 -8.14 19.23 18.69
CA VAL A 381 -8.42 19.41 20.13
C VAL A 381 -7.90 18.24 20.95
N TYR A 382 -7.82 17.04 20.36
CA TYR A 382 -7.58 15.80 21.08
C TYR A 382 -6.09 15.37 21.12
N GLY A 383 -5.21 16.09 20.43
CA GLY A 383 -3.78 15.77 20.44
C GLY A 383 -2.91 16.72 19.64
N ASN A 384 -1.70 16.27 19.32
CA ASN A 384 -0.70 17.06 18.59
C ASN A 384 -0.81 16.81 17.09
N LEU A 385 -1.85 17.40 16.46
CA LEU A 385 -2.11 17.31 15.04
C LEU A 385 -1.44 18.47 14.30
N SER A 386 -0.91 18.21 13.11
CA SER A 386 -0.49 19.21 12.11
C SER A 386 -1.13 18.88 10.77
N ILE A 387 -1.44 19.91 9.97
CA ILE A 387 -2.03 19.76 8.64
C ILE A 387 -0.95 20.00 7.59
N MET A 388 -0.91 19.18 6.55
CA MET A 388 0.00 19.31 5.41
C MET A 388 -0.76 19.35 4.09
N TYR A 389 -0.51 20.38 3.28
CA TYR A 389 -1.18 20.56 1.98
C TYR A 389 -0.29 20.09 0.83
N PRO A 390 -0.76 19.13 0.00
CA PRO A 390 0.01 18.57 -1.11
C PRO A 390 -0.03 19.45 -2.37
N MET A 391 0.87 19.20 -3.31
CA MET A 391 0.87 19.70 -4.69
C MET A 391 0.86 21.23 -4.83
N ILE A 392 1.47 21.93 -3.88
CA ILE A 392 1.59 23.40 -3.93
C ILE A 392 2.56 23.82 -5.04
N THR A 393 2.18 24.87 -5.78
CA THR A 393 2.98 25.47 -6.84
C THR A 393 3.18 26.98 -6.70
N SER A 394 2.38 27.64 -5.84
CA SER A 394 2.38 29.09 -5.70
C SER A 394 1.98 29.58 -4.33
N THR A 395 2.35 30.84 -4.01
CA THR A 395 1.91 31.55 -2.80
C THR A 395 0.40 31.84 -2.82
N GLU A 396 -0.19 31.99 -4.00
CA GLU A 396 -1.62 32.26 -4.15
C GLU A 396 -2.49 31.06 -3.73
N GLU A 397 -2.01 29.84 -3.98
CA GLU A 397 -2.68 28.62 -3.50
C GLU A 397 -2.69 28.60 -1.96
N VAL A 398 -1.58 28.92 -1.30
CA VAL A 398 -1.49 28.99 0.16
C VAL A 398 -2.44 30.05 0.74
N LYS A 399 -2.53 31.22 0.11
CA LYS A 399 -3.50 32.26 0.52
C LYS A 399 -4.94 31.76 0.45
N LYS A 400 -5.32 31.12 -0.67
CA LYS A 400 -6.66 30.56 -0.85
C LYS A 400 -6.96 29.46 0.16
N ILE A 401 -5.98 28.63 0.51
CA ILE A 401 -6.13 27.63 1.57
C ILE A 401 -6.49 28.32 2.89
N TYR A 402 -5.74 29.33 3.29
CA TYR A 402 -6.00 30.05 4.55
C TYR A 402 -7.31 30.82 4.56
N GLU A 403 -7.77 31.34 3.41
CA GLU A 403 -9.11 31.92 3.28
C GLU A 403 -10.19 30.86 3.57
N ILE A 404 -10.05 29.63 3.02
CA ILE A 404 -10.99 28.53 3.27
C ILE A 404 -10.92 28.06 4.73
N VAL A 405 -9.72 27.98 5.31
CA VAL A 405 -9.54 27.65 6.74
C VAL A 405 -10.25 28.67 7.62
N ALA A 406 -10.14 29.96 7.30
CA ALA A 406 -10.84 31.02 8.04
C ALA A 406 -12.37 30.95 7.89
N GLU A 407 -12.87 30.57 6.69
CA GLU A 407 -14.31 30.31 6.51
C GLU A 407 -14.75 29.13 7.40
N VAL A 408 -14.01 28.03 7.43
CA VAL A 408 -14.31 26.86 8.26
C VAL A 408 -14.26 27.20 9.76
N GLU A 409 -13.26 27.97 10.18
CA GLU A 409 -13.16 28.46 11.56
C GLU A 409 -14.40 29.25 11.97
N ALA A 410 -14.87 30.18 11.11
CA ALA A 410 -16.05 30.96 11.36
C ALA A 410 -17.32 30.08 11.48
N GLU A 411 -17.47 29.09 10.61
CA GLU A 411 -18.57 28.12 10.65
C GLU A 411 -18.59 27.29 11.95
N LEU A 412 -17.44 26.76 12.36
CA LEU A 412 -17.33 25.97 13.59
C LEU A 412 -17.64 26.81 14.83
N LYS A 413 -17.19 28.07 14.83
CA LYS A 413 -17.44 29.02 15.90
C LYS A 413 -18.94 29.40 16.00
N GLU A 414 -19.59 29.65 14.87
CA GLU A 414 -21.03 29.94 14.82
C GLU A 414 -21.88 28.76 15.34
N GLN A 415 -21.42 27.53 15.04
CA GLN A 415 -22.07 26.30 15.49
C GLN A 415 -21.69 25.86 16.91
N GLU A 416 -20.86 26.63 17.62
CA GLU A 416 -20.36 26.33 18.97
C GLU A 416 -19.61 24.97 19.04
N ILE A 417 -19.01 24.51 17.93
CA ILE A 417 -18.23 23.26 17.86
C ILE A 417 -16.81 23.57 18.34
N GLN A 418 -16.28 22.73 19.22
CA GLN A 418 -14.88 22.84 19.68
C GLN A 418 -13.89 22.54 18.55
N TYR A 419 -12.93 23.42 18.36
CA TYR A 419 -11.87 23.29 17.38
C TYR A 419 -10.57 23.91 17.87
N LYS A 420 -9.48 23.56 17.19
CA LYS A 420 -8.16 24.17 17.39
C LYS A 420 -7.51 24.35 16.02
N ILE A 421 -6.88 25.50 15.78
CA ILE A 421 -6.04 25.70 14.61
C ILE A 421 -4.68 25.06 14.92
N PRO A 422 -4.32 23.99 14.23
CA PRO A 422 -3.03 23.32 14.42
C PRO A 422 -1.94 24.00 13.58
N GLU A 423 -0.69 23.54 13.74
CA GLU A 423 0.41 23.86 12.84
C GLU A 423 0.06 23.45 11.41
N GLN A 424 0.34 24.33 10.43
CA GLN A 424 -0.01 24.13 9.03
C GLN A 424 1.23 24.25 8.14
N GLY A 425 1.53 23.19 7.40
CA GLY A 425 2.65 23.15 6.48
C GLY A 425 2.22 22.72 5.08
N ILE A 426 3.18 22.68 4.20
CA ILE A 426 2.99 22.28 2.80
C ILE A 426 3.96 21.17 2.41
N MET A 427 3.55 20.36 1.45
CA MET A 427 4.43 19.42 0.80
C MET A 427 5.18 20.15 -0.33
N ILE A 428 6.51 20.09 -0.27
CA ILE A 428 7.38 20.57 -1.36
C ILE A 428 7.67 19.37 -2.26
N GLU A 429 6.90 19.26 -3.32
CA GLU A 429 6.97 18.13 -4.26
C GLU A 429 6.88 18.55 -5.71
N THR A 430 6.83 19.87 -5.97
CA THR A 430 6.93 20.45 -7.31
C THR A 430 8.19 21.29 -7.42
N PRO A 431 8.88 21.31 -8.56
CA PRO A 431 10.02 22.21 -8.79
C PRO A 431 9.67 23.69 -8.57
N ALA A 432 8.43 24.09 -8.89
CA ALA A 432 7.95 25.44 -8.67
C ALA A 432 7.98 25.80 -7.18
N ALA A 433 7.41 24.97 -6.31
CA ALA A 433 7.43 25.19 -4.86
C ALA A 433 8.85 25.20 -4.31
N ALA A 434 9.72 24.29 -4.77
CA ALA A 434 11.12 24.24 -4.34
C ALA A 434 11.85 25.55 -4.66
N ILE A 435 11.67 26.10 -5.87
CA ILE A 435 12.35 27.33 -6.31
C ILE A 435 11.88 28.56 -5.51
N ILE A 436 10.58 28.64 -5.17
CA ILE A 436 10.01 29.78 -4.41
C ILE A 436 9.86 29.46 -2.92
N SER A 437 10.58 28.47 -2.41
CA SER A 437 10.47 28.03 -1.02
C SER A 437 10.84 29.11 0.01
N ASP A 438 11.68 30.08 -0.36
CA ASP A 438 11.96 31.27 0.46
C ASP A 438 10.69 32.08 0.77
N ARG A 439 9.83 32.30 -0.22
CA ARG A 439 8.54 33.01 -0.06
C ARG A 439 7.48 32.16 0.65
N LEU A 440 7.45 30.86 0.35
CA LEU A 440 6.52 29.93 0.97
C LEU A 440 6.82 29.74 2.46
N ALA A 441 8.11 29.75 2.86
CA ALA A 441 8.52 29.64 4.24
C ALA A 441 8.01 30.79 5.16
N GLU A 442 7.77 31.97 4.59
CA GLU A 442 7.19 33.10 5.32
C GLU A 442 5.70 32.90 5.66
N MET A 443 5.03 31.96 4.96
CA MET A 443 3.57 31.80 5.02
C MET A 443 3.12 30.57 5.80
N VAL A 444 3.99 29.57 5.99
CA VAL A 444 3.64 28.26 6.58
C VAL A 444 4.50 27.96 7.81
N ASP A 445 4.12 26.95 8.56
CA ASP A 445 4.85 26.57 9.78
C ASP A 445 5.95 25.56 9.52
N PHE A 446 5.86 24.76 8.47
CA PHE A 446 6.87 23.76 8.10
C PHE A 446 6.79 23.35 6.64
N PHE A 447 7.86 22.68 6.19
CA PHE A 447 7.91 21.98 4.92
C PHE A 447 8.08 20.47 5.13
N SER A 448 7.40 19.67 4.32
CA SER A 448 7.70 18.25 4.15
C SER A 448 7.98 17.97 2.68
N ILE A 449 9.16 17.44 2.38
CA ILE A 449 9.61 17.26 1.00
C ILE A 449 9.13 15.91 0.49
N GLY A 450 8.23 15.93 -0.50
CA GLY A 450 7.69 14.75 -1.19
C GLY A 450 8.62 14.35 -2.33
N THR A 451 9.66 13.59 -2.04
CA THR A 451 10.76 13.30 -2.97
C THR A 451 10.32 12.49 -4.20
N ASN A 452 9.27 11.69 -4.11
CA ASN A 452 8.78 10.90 -5.23
C ASN A 452 8.26 11.78 -6.36
N ASP A 453 7.30 12.66 -6.06
CA ASP A 453 6.72 13.59 -7.04
C ASP A 453 7.72 14.67 -7.42
N LEU A 454 8.56 15.16 -6.48
CA LEU A 454 9.62 16.10 -6.80
C LEU A 454 10.60 15.53 -7.84
N THR A 455 10.98 14.25 -7.70
CA THR A 455 11.83 13.56 -8.68
C THR A 455 11.14 13.41 -10.03
N GLN A 456 9.88 12.93 -10.02
CA GLN A 456 9.07 12.75 -11.22
C GLN A 456 8.98 14.04 -12.05
N TYR A 457 8.60 15.15 -11.40
CA TYR A 457 8.43 16.43 -12.09
C TYR A 457 9.75 17.10 -12.49
N THR A 458 10.80 16.95 -11.67
CA THR A 458 12.10 17.54 -11.97
C THR A 458 12.79 16.85 -13.13
N LEU A 459 12.72 15.52 -13.18
CA LEU A 459 13.35 14.73 -14.24
C LEU A 459 12.42 14.54 -15.45
N ALA A 460 11.16 14.99 -15.39
CA ALA A 460 10.14 14.78 -16.41
C ALA A 460 9.95 13.30 -16.77
N ILE A 461 9.89 12.45 -15.75
CA ILE A 461 9.79 10.99 -15.89
C ILE A 461 8.55 10.52 -15.12
N ASP A 462 7.68 9.78 -15.80
CA ASP A 462 6.61 9.04 -15.13
C ASP A 462 7.19 7.83 -14.37
N ARG A 463 7.18 7.90 -13.04
CA ARG A 463 7.71 6.85 -12.15
C ARG A 463 6.95 5.53 -12.20
N GLN A 464 5.76 5.51 -12.83
CA GLN A 464 4.96 4.30 -12.98
C GLN A 464 5.22 3.59 -14.31
N ASN A 465 5.93 4.23 -15.22
CA ASN A 465 6.28 3.65 -16.50
C ASN A 465 7.56 2.82 -16.40
N GLU A 466 7.41 1.51 -16.31
CA GLU A 466 8.53 0.55 -16.20
C GLU A 466 9.58 0.70 -17.31
N LYS A 467 9.22 1.23 -18.48
CA LYS A 467 10.16 1.49 -19.59
C LYS A 467 11.15 2.61 -19.27
N LEU A 468 10.86 3.41 -18.24
CA LEU A 468 11.67 4.55 -17.83
C LEU A 468 12.52 4.26 -16.58
N ASP A 469 12.46 3.05 -16.01
CA ASP A 469 13.18 2.68 -14.78
C ASP A 469 14.69 2.97 -14.89
N GLU A 470 15.31 2.73 -16.04
CA GLU A 470 16.74 3.00 -16.28
C GLU A 470 17.09 4.51 -16.24
N PHE A 471 16.10 5.38 -16.49
CA PHE A 471 16.26 6.83 -16.49
C PHE A 471 15.86 7.47 -15.16
N TYR A 472 15.09 6.75 -14.32
CA TYR A 472 14.62 7.25 -13.04
C TYR A 472 15.73 7.14 -11.99
N ASN A 473 16.37 8.28 -11.69
CA ASN A 473 17.41 8.36 -10.68
C ASN A 473 16.99 9.29 -9.52
N PRO A 474 16.47 8.76 -8.41
CA PRO A 474 16.10 9.58 -7.26
C PRO A 474 17.30 10.24 -6.56
N HIS A 475 18.53 9.73 -6.74
CA HIS A 475 19.78 10.31 -6.24
C HIS A 475 20.34 11.41 -7.16
N HIS A 476 19.57 11.88 -8.14
CA HIS A 476 20.02 12.87 -9.10
C HIS A 476 20.44 14.18 -8.39
N GLU A 477 21.55 14.77 -8.81
CA GLU A 477 22.13 15.99 -8.23
C GLU A 477 21.12 17.13 -8.12
N ALA A 478 20.23 17.29 -9.08
CA ALA A 478 19.20 18.34 -9.06
C ALA A 478 18.26 18.18 -7.86
N ILE A 479 17.86 16.94 -7.53
CA ILE A 479 16.98 16.65 -6.41
C ILE A 479 17.67 17.01 -5.09
N LEU A 480 18.92 16.55 -4.91
CA LEU A 480 19.69 16.83 -3.69
C LEU A 480 19.94 18.33 -3.51
N ARG A 481 20.19 19.06 -4.58
CA ARG A 481 20.31 20.53 -4.56
C ARG A 481 19.02 21.24 -4.19
N MET A 482 17.87 20.75 -4.70
CA MET A 482 16.56 21.29 -4.34
C MET A 482 16.25 21.05 -2.88
N ILE A 483 16.52 19.83 -2.36
CA ILE A 483 16.35 19.53 -0.93
C ILE A 483 17.17 20.49 -0.07
N GLN A 484 18.45 20.69 -0.37
CA GLN A 484 19.29 21.62 0.38
C GLN A 484 18.73 23.06 0.35
N MET A 485 18.33 23.54 -0.84
CA MET A 485 17.76 24.88 -1.00
C MET A 485 16.48 25.05 -0.14
N VAL A 486 15.59 24.06 -0.16
CA VAL A 486 14.33 24.07 0.62
C VAL A 486 14.62 24.11 2.13
N VAL A 487 15.55 23.27 2.60
CA VAL A 487 15.97 23.26 4.01
C VAL A 487 16.57 24.60 4.42
N ASP A 488 17.48 25.15 3.62
CA ASP A 488 18.11 26.43 3.91
C ASP A 488 17.08 27.58 3.97
N ASN A 489 16.12 27.60 3.06
CA ASN A 489 15.07 28.61 3.02
C ASN A 489 14.08 28.48 4.20
N ALA A 490 13.72 27.26 4.59
CA ALA A 490 12.92 27.01 5.79
C ALA A 490 13.64 27.57 7.04
N HIS A 491 14.89 27.20 7.23
CA HIS A 491 15.69 27.61 8.39
C HIS A 491 15.92 29.13 8.46
N LYS A 492 16.09 29.82 7.34
CA LYS A 492 16.16 31.30 7.32
C LYS A 492 14.92 31.97 7.90
N CYS A 493 13.76 31.32 7.77
CA CYS A 493 12.48 31.79 8.34
C CYS A 493 12.17 31.18 9.71
N GLY A 494 13.11 30.41 10.30
CA GLY A 494 12.91 29.71 11.58
C GLY A 494 11.89 28.57 11.50
N LYS A 495 11.70 27.99 10.32
CA LYS A 495 10.79 26.86 10.08
C LYS A 495 11.59 25.58 9.96
N TRP A 496 10.99 24.45 10.31
CA TRP A 496 11.58 23.14 10.13
C TRP A 496 11.22 22.53 8.77
N ALA A 497 12.11 21.67 8.26
CA ALA A 497 11.90 20.95 7.01
C ALA A 497 12.19 19.46 7.18
N GLY A 498 11.22 18.63 6.79
CA GLY A 498 11.34 17.17 6.78
C GLY A 498 11.28 16.57 5.38
N ILE A 499 11.52 15.26 5.30
CA ILE A 499 11.37 14.45 4.09
C ILE A 499 10.39 13.32 4.38
N CYS A 500 9.33 13.18 3.57
CA CYS A 500 8.33 12.11 3.71
C CYS A 500 8.26 11.16 2.50
N GLY A 501 9.02 11.42 1.45
CA GLY A 501 9.14 10.53 0.30
C GLY A 501 10.06 9.33 0.55
N GLU A 502 10.10 8.40 -0.40
CA GLU A 502 10.89 7.16 -0.29
C GLU A 502 12.38 7.40 -0.09
N LEU A 503 12.91 8.50 -0.63
CA LEU A 503 14.30 8.87 -0.48
C LEU A 503 14.69 9.13 1.00
N GLY A 504 13.74 9.56 1.84
CA GLY A 504 13.95 9.71 3.28
C GLY A 504 14.26 8.41 4.01
N ALA A 505 13.86 7.28 3.44
CA ALA A 505 14.12 5.94 3.96
C ALA A 505 15.44 5.32 3.44
N ASP A 506 16.15 6.01 2.55
CA ASP A 506 17.40 5.51 1.99
C ASP A 506 18.55 5.62 3.00
N PRO A 507 19.08 4.47 3.50
CA PRO A 507 20.16 4.48 4.48
C PRO A 507 21.46 5.13 3.96
N THR A 508 21.67 5.13 2.62
CA THR A 508 22.88 5.69 1.99
C THR A 508 22.88 7.20 1.97
N LEU A 509 21.72 7.83 2.06
CA LEU A 509 21.53 9.28 2.06
C LEU A 509 21.25 9.86 3.46
N THR A 510 20.97 9.01 4.44
CA THR A 510 20.60 9.47 5.80
C THR A 510 21.61 10.44 6.38
N GLU A 511 22.91 10.11 6.33
CA GLU A 511 23.97 11.01 6.82
C GLU A 511 23.99 12.34 6.05
N GLN A 512 23.82 12.29 4.74
CA GLN A 512 23.80 13.49 3.90
C GLN A 512 22.61 14.39 4.28
N PHE A 513 21.43 13.85 4.50
CA PHE A 513 20.25 14.61 4.92
C PHE A 513 20.45 15.26 6.30
N VAL A 514 21.02 14.53 7.26
CA VAL A 514 21.36 15.11 8.57
C VAL A 514 22.38 16.24 8.42
N ARG A 515 23.39 16.10 7.55
CA ARG A 515 24.37 17.15 7.28
C ARG A 515 23.77 18.37 6.56
N MET A 516 22.81 18.15 5.66
CA MET A 516 22.02 19.22 5.03
C MET A 516 21.16 20.00 6.02
N GLY A 517 20.94 19.46 7.22
CA GLY A 517 20.11 20.09 8.24
C GLY A 517 18.63 19.69 8.18
N VAL A 518 18.29 18.59 7.53
CA VAL A 518 16.91 18.05 7.55
C VAL A 518 16.52 17.76 9.00
N ASP A 519 15.36 18.27 9.43
CA ASP A 519 14.90 18.19 10.82
C ASP A 519 14.10 16.92 11.11
N GLU A 520 13.54 16.31 10.06
CA GLU A 520 12.63 15.16 10.18
C GLU A 520 12.76 14.23 8.96
N LEU A 521 12.79 12.91 9.24
CA LEU A 521 12.67 11.87 8.23
C LEU A 521 11.43 11.03 8.55
N SER A 522 10.44 11.04 7.66
CA SER A 522 9.22 10.26 7.77
C SER A 522 9.28 9.07 6.82
N VAL A 523 9.24 7.86 7.39
CA VAL A 523 9.59 6.63 6.68
C VAL A 523 8.59 5.51 7.01
N ALA A 524 8.65 4.39 6.29
CA ALA A 524 7.92 3.20 6.70
C ALA A 524 8.31 2.80 8.14
N PRO A 525 7.38 2.35 8.99
CA PRO A 525 7.67 2.02 10.39
C PRO A 525 8.88 1.09 10.57
N SER A 526 9.07 0.10 9.71
CA SER A 526 10.20 -0.85 9.72
C SER A 526 11.58 -0.20 9.49
N MET A 527 11.62 1.02 8.98
CA MET A 527 12.88 1.75 8.73
C MET A 527 13.32 2.61 9.91
N VAL A 528 12.42 2.91 10.85
CA VAL A 528 12.68 3.83 11.98
C VAL A 528 13.93 3.45 12.77
N LEU A 529 14.02 2.21 13.23
CA LEU A 529 15.16 1.75 14.03
C LEU A 529 16.46 1.65 13.22
N LYS A 530 16.37 1.35 11.92
CA LYS A 530 17.53 1.33 11.01
C LYS A 530 18.14 2.72 10.86
N LEU A 531 17.31 3.72 10.62
CA LEU A 531 17.77 5.11 10.51
C LEU A 531 18.26 5.65 11.87
N ARG A 532 17.59 5.29 12.98
CA ARG A 532 18.06 5.62 14.33
C ARG A 532 19.48 5.11 14.57
N LYS A 533 19.78 3.88 14.14
CA LYS A 533 21.14 3.34 14.23
C LYS A 533 22.14 4.22 13.50
N ILE A 534 21.89 4.54 12.23
CA ILE A 534 22.78 5.38 11.41
C ILE A 534 23.00 6.74 12.07
N VAL A 535 21.92 7.41 12.50
CA VAL A 535 22.00 8.72 13.14
C VAL A 535 22.84 8.65 14.41
N ARG A 536 22.70 7.61 15.22
CA ARG A 536 23.45 7.46 16.48
C ARG A 536 24.92 7.11 16.31
N GLU A 537 25.29 6.55 15.16
CA GLU A 537 26.66 6.15 14.83
C GLU A 537 27.42 7.25 14.07
N MET A 538 26.73 8.28 13.56
CA MET A 538 27.36 9.37 12.81
C MET A 538 27.77 10.57 13.68
N ASN A 539 28.76 11.33 13.19
CA ASN A 539 29.10 12.65 13.67
C ASN A 539 28.76 13.68 12.58
N LYS A 540 27.86 14.61 12.87
CA LYS A 540 27.41 15.62 11.89
C LYS A 540 28.54 16.56 11.49
N ALA A 541 29.45 16.88 12.40
CA ALA A 541 30.57 17.80 12.18
C ALA A 541 31.72 17.20 11.36
N GLU A 542 31.88 15.88 11.29
CA GLU A 542 32.88 15.22 10.46
C GLU A 542 32.48 15.24 8.99
N LYS A 543 33.44 15.62 8.10
CA LYS A 543 33.21 15.70 6.64
C LYS A 543 33.42 14.34 5.97
#